data_79d2916b7fd98863bbcd90aa4c249477
#
_entry.id   79d2916b7fd98863bbcd90aa4c249477
#
_cell.length_a   1.000
_cell.length_b   1.000
_cell.length_c   1.000
_cell.angle_alpha   90.00
_cell.angle_beta   90.00
_cell.angle_gamma   90.00
#
_symmetry.space_group_name_H-M   'P 1'
#
loop_
_entity.id
_entity.type
_entity.pdbx_description
1 polymer ?
#
loop_
_entity_poly.entity_id
_entity_poly.type
_entity_poly.pdbx_seq_one_letter_code
_entity_poly.pdbx_strand_id
1 'polypeptide(L)'
;QLYLAVLERIIESWNLAFDQVSEASDPAEALEAFIRQKLRQAQQDPAASRLFANEMIQGAPNLKHYLNTSMRAWVQDRAKVIKQWMQAGKIQNVDPERLIFLIWSATQHYADFQVQALSLLNRAEFDDPVLTETADFLVTFILRGCGLAPGSRTT
;
A
#
# COMPACT_ATOMS: atom_id res chain seq x y z
N GLN A 1 -0.92 23.98 -11.34
CA GLN A 1 -2.27 23.42 -11.09
C GLN A 1 -2.44 22.05 -11.69
N LEU A 2 -2.14 21.80 -12.99
CA LEU A 2 -2.32 20.49 -13.63
C LEU A 2 -1.48 19.39 -12.98
N TYR A 3 -0.22 19.64 -12.70
CA TYR A 3 0.70 18.70 -12.06
C TYR A 3 0.21 18.23 -10.69
N LEU A 4 -0.25 19.16 -9.85
CA LEU A 4 -0.82 18.86 -8.55
C LEU A 4 -2.08 17.97 -8.66
N ALA A 5 -2.99 18.32 -9.55
CA ALA A 5 -4.20 17.54 -9.79
C ALA A 5 -3.90 16.10 -10.26
N VAL A 6 -2.85 15.93 -11.07
CA VAL A 6 -2.39 14.59 -11.50
C VAL A 6 -1.87 13.78 -10.29
N LEU A 7 -1.04 14.38 -9.45
CA LEU A 7 -0.52 13.70 -8.25
C LEU A 7 -1.63 13.33 -7.26
N GLU A 8 -2.55 14.24 -6.98
CA GLU A 8 -3.69 13.98 -6.10
C GLU A 8 -4.54 12.82 -6.62
N ARG A 9 -4.85 12.79 -7.91
CA ARG A 9 -5.60 11.71 -8.55
C ARG A 9 -4.89 10.35 -8.47
N ILE A 10 -3.58 10.33 -8.62
CA ILE A 10 -2.76 9.13 -8.44
C ILE A 10 -2.91 8.60 -7.01
N ILE A 11 -2.75 9.46 -6.02
CA ILE A 11 -2.85 9.10 -4.61
C ILE A 11 -4.25 8.56 -4.26
N GLU A 12 -5.30 9.24 -4.71
CA GLU A 12 -6.68 8.80 -4.51
C GLU A 12 -6.92 7.40 -5.07
N SER A 13 -6.42 7.11 -6.28
CA SER A 13 -6.55 5.79 -6.89
C SER A 13 -5.86 4.69 -6.07
N TRP A 14 -4.74 5.01 -5.41
CA TRP A 14 -3.99 4.04 -4.61
C TRP A 14 -4.67 3.61 -3.32
N ASN A 15 -5.55 4.44 -2.80
CA ASN A 15 -6.19 4.24 -1.50
C ASN A 15 -7.58 3.59 -1.61
N LEU A 16 -8.14 3.50 -2.82
CA LEU A 16 -9.52 3.07 -3.05
C LEU A 16 -9.90 1.75 -2.38
N ALA A 17 -9.02 0.74 -2.42
CA ALA A 17 -9.31 -0.56 -1.80
C ALA A 17 -9.45 -0.49 -0.28
N PHE A 18 -8.85 0.51 0.36
CA PHE A 18 -8.90 0.68 1.81
C PHE A 18 -9.92 1.72 2.27
N ASP A 19 -10.46 2.54 1.36
CA ASP A 19 -11.41 3.61 1.69
C ASP A 19 -12.72 3.09 2.28
N GLN A 20 -13.20 1.94 1.80
CA GLN A 20 -14.48 1.35 2.21
C GLN A 20 -14.35 0.37 3.39
N VAL A 21 -13.13 0.15 3.89
CA VAL A 21 -12.87 -0.75 5.00
C VAL A 21 -13.33 -0.11 6.32
N SER A 22 -14.04 -0.90 7.14
CA SER A 22 -14.55 -0.48 8.45
C SER A 22 -14.14 -1.48 9.54
N GLU A 23 -14.51 -1.19 10.78
CA GLU A 23 -14.32 -2.09 11.91
C GLU A 23 -15.06 -3.43 11.75
N ALA A 24 -16.12 -3.45 10.94
CA ALA A 24 -16.89 -4.67 10.64
C ALA A 24 -16.21 -5.55 9.59
N SER A 25 -15.27 -5.00 8.80
CA SER A 25 -14.54 -5.74 7.77
C SER A 25 -13.64 -6.81 8.39
N ASP A 26 -13.43 -7.91 7.65
CA ASP A 26 -12.40 -8.89 8.00
C ASP A 26 -11.01 -8.28 7.76
N PRO A 27 -10.13 -8.20 8.78
CA PRO A 27 -8.82 -7.56 8.62
C PRO A 27 -7.92 -8.25 7.60
N ALA A 28 -7.93 -9.59 7.55
CA ALA A 28 -7.08 -10.34 6.63
C ALA A 28 -7.48 -10.09 5.18
N GLU A 29 -8.78 -10.14 4.88
CA GLU A 29 -9.30 -9.85 3.53
C GLU A 29 -9.03 -8.40 3.12
N ALA A 30 -9.25 -7.45 4.03
CA ALA A 30 -9.07 -6.03 3.77
C ALA A 30 -7.61 -5.68 3.49
N LEU A 31 -6.68 -6.17 4.30
CA LEU A 31 -5.24 -5.94 4.14
C LEU A 31 -4.71 -6.64 2.89
N GLU A 32 -5.13 -7.87 2.62
CA GLU A 32 -4.75 -8.59 1.40
C GLU A 32 -5.21 -7.86 0.15
N ALA A 33 -6.46 -7.42 0.10
CA ALA A 33 -7.01 -6.67 -1.03
C ALA A 33 -6.23 -5.38 -1.27
N PHE A 34 -5.88 -4.65 -0.22
CA PHE A 34 -5.12 -3.41 -0.31
C PHE A 34 -3.69 -3.65 -0.83
N ILE A 35 -2.97 -4.63 -0.30
CA ILE A 35 -1.62 -4.99 -0.74
C ILE A 35 -1.63 -5.40 -2.22
N ARG A 36 -2.56 -6.26 -2.61
CA ARG A 36 -2.65 -6.74 -4.00
C ARG A 36 -3.03 -5.63 -4.97
N GLN A 37 -3.92 -4.73 -4.60
CA GLN A 37 -4.26 -3.57 -5.42
C GLN A 37 -3.04 -2.67 -5.62
N LYS A 38 -2.32 -2.35 -4.56
CA LYS A 38 -1.12 -1.51 -4.62
C LYS A 38 -0.04 -2.10 -5.54
N LEU A 39 0.18 -3.40 -5.47
CA LEU A 39 1.15 -4.08 -6.35
C LEU A 39 0.71 -4.10 -7.81
N ARG A 40 -0.57 -4.33 -8.08
CA ARG A 40 -1.10 -4.22 -9.45
C ARG A 40 -0.91 -2.83 -10.03
N GLN A 41 -1.14 -1.79 -9.25
CA GLN A 41 -0.88 -0.41 -9.67
C GLN A 41 0.60 -0.15 -9.94
N ALA A 42 1.49 -0.69 -9.11
CA ALA A 42 2.92 -0.62 -9.31
C ALA A 42 3.37 -1.31 -10.62
N GLN A 43 2.71 -2.39 -11.00
CA GLN A 43 2.95 -3.08 -12.27
C GLN A 43 2.40 -2.29 -13.46
N GLN A 44 1.16 -1.81 -13.34
CA GLN A 44 0.43 -1.20 -14.46
C GLN A 44 0.93 0.21 -14.79
N ASP A 45 1.26 0.98 -13.78
CA ASP A 45 1.74 2.36 -13.94
C ASP A 45 2.91 2.68 -12.98
N PRO A 46 4.09 2.10 -13.22
CA PRO A 46 5.26 2.41 -12.39
C PRO A 46 5.72 3.86 -12.54
N ALA A 47 5.37 4.53 -13.64
CA ALA A 47 5.73 5.93 -13.85
C ALA A 47 4.98 6.86 -12.88
N ALA A 48 3.71 6.59 -12.60
CA ALA A 48 2.93 7.34 -11.61
C ALA A 48 3.56 7.24 -10.21
N SER A 49 3.97 6.04 -9.79
CA SER A 49 4.65 5.84 -8.52
C SER A 49 5.96 6.62 -8.45
N ARG A 50 6.80 6.54 -9.48
CA ARG A 50 8.07 7.27 -9.54
C ARG A 50 7.90 8.78 -9.55
N LEU A 51 6.84 9.29 -10.19
CA LEU A 51 6.51 10.71 -10.18
C LEU A 51 6.24 11.19 -8.76
N PHE A 52 5.42 10.44 -8.01
CA PHE A 52 5.14 10.72 -6.61
C PHE A 52 6.40 10.58 -5.73
N ALA A 53 7.19 9.52 -5.91
CA ALA A 53 8.42 9.30 -5.17
C ALA A 53 9.42 10.46 -5.37
N ASN A 54 9.59 10.93 -6.59
CA ASN A 54 10.44 12.09 -6.88
C ASN A 54 9.95 13.36 -6.19
N GLU A 55 8.65 13.61 -6.16
CA GLU A 55 8.06 14.73 -5.41
C GLU A 55 8.42 14.63 -3.91
N MET A 56 8.29 13.43 -3.32
CA MET A 56 8.61 13.20 -1.91
C MET A 56 10.11 13.38 -1.63
N ILE A 57 10.99 12.84 -2.46
CA ILE A 57 12.44 12.94 -2.31
C ILE A 57 12.91 14.39 -2.36
N GLN A 58 12.24 15.22 -3.15
CA GLN A 58 12.51 16.66 -3.25
C GLN A 58 11.92 17.49 -2.10
N GLY A 59 11.29 16.88 -1.11
CA GLY A 59 10.68 17.55 0.03
C GLY A 59 9.24 18.00 -0.20
N ALA A 60 8.56 17.40 -1.16
CA ALA A 60 7.16 17.64 -1.51
C ALA A 60 6.84 19.11 -1.83
N PRO A 61 7.58 19.79 -2.73
CA PRO A 61 7.42 21.21 -2.98
C PRO A 61 5.99 21.59 -3.40
N ASN A 62 5.29 20.69 -4.08
CA ASN A 62 3.91 20.90 -4.54
C ASN A 62 2.85 20.24 -3.66
N LEU A 63 3.17 19.13 -2.99
CA LEU A 63 2.21 18.31 -2.22
C LEU A 63 2.20 18.59 -0.72
N LYS A 64 3.07 19.44 -0.20
CA LYS A 64 3.21 19.66 1.25
C LYS A 64 1.90 20.03 1.94
N HIS A 65 1.09 20.87 1.32
CA HIS A 65 -0.24 21.21 1.86
C HIS A 65 -1.17 19.99 1.87
N TYR A 66 -1.26 19.25 0.77
CA TYR A 66 -2.07 18.05 0.65
C TYR A 66 -1.67 16.97 1.67
N LEU A 67 -0.36 16.75 1.86
CA LEU A 67 0.16 15.82 2.88
C LEU A 67 -0.28 16.22 4.30
N ASN A 68 -0.23 17.51 4.60
CA ASN A 68 -0.56 18.03 5.92
C ASN A 68 -2.07 18.14 6.20
N THR A 69 -2.89 18.00 5.21
CA THR A 69 -4.36 18.08 5.31
C THR A 69 -5.03 16.76 4.91
N SER A 70 -5.34 16.58 3.65
CA SER A 70 -6.15 15.46 3.16
C SER A 70 -5.51 14.10 3.41
N MET A 71 -4.22 13.94 3.13
CA MET A 71 -3.53 12.66 3.34
C MET A 71 -3.37 12.35 4.83
N ARG A 72 -3.05 13.34 5.65
CA ARG A 72 -3.01 13.17 7.11
C ARG A 72 -4.37 12.75 7.67
N ALA A 73 -5.44 13.39 7.24
CA ALA A 73 -6.79 13.02 7.65
C ALA A 73 -7.16 11.60 7.25
N TRP A 74 -6.80 11.19 6.03
CA TRP A 74 -7.01 9.83 5.56
C TRP A 74 -6.25 8.80 6.42
N VAL A 75 -4.96 9.04 6.69
CA VAL A 75 -4.17 8.14 7.55
C VAL A 75 -4.78 8.03 8.95
N GLN A 76 -5.18 9.14 9.55
CA GLN A 76 -5.81 9.15 10.88
C GLN A 76 -7.12 8.37 10.91
N ASP A 77 -7.94 8.52 9.86
CA ASP A 77 -9.20 7.80 9.73
C ASP A 77 -9.00 6.30 9.58
N ARG A 78 -8.08 5.88 8.71
CA ARG A 78 -7.74 4.46 8.54
C ARG A 78 -7.06 3.86 9.77
N ALA A 79 -6.22 4.63 10.45
CA ALA A 79 -5.62 4.21 11.72
C ALA A 79 -6.66 3.93 12.81
N LYS A 80 -7.78 4.67 12.84
CA LYS A 80 -8.90 4.38 13.75
C LYS A 80 -9.49 3.00 13.50
N VAL A 81 -9.71 2.62 12.23
CA VAL A 81 -10.23 1.30 11.88
C VAL A 81 -9.30 0.20 12.39
N ILE A 82 -7.99 0.36 12.17
CA ILE A 82 -6.98 -0.61 12.64
C ILE A 82 -6.98 -0.70 14.18
N LYS A 83 -7.09 0.44 14.88
CA LYS A 83 -7.24 0.46 16.34
C LYS A 83 -8.49 -0.27 16.82
N GLN A 84 -9.61 -0.10 16.14
CA GLN A 84 -10.85 -0.82 16.44
C GLN A 84 -10.68 -2.34 16.26
N TRP A 85 -9.99 -2.79 15.23
CA TRP A 85 -9.65 -4.21 15.06
C TRP A 85 -8.79 -4.74 16.22
N MET A 86 -7.80 -3.97 16.68
CA MET A 86 -7.00 -4.35 17.85
C MET A 86 -7.84 -4.44 19.11
N GLN A 87 -8.71 -3.46 19.37
CA GLN A 87 -9.61 -3.42 20.52
C GLN A 87 -10.61 -4.59 20.52
N ALA A 88 -11.06 -5.00 19.34
CA ALA A 88 -11.93 -6.15 19.15
C ALA A 88 -11.20 -7.50 19.20
N GLY A 89 -9.88 -7.50 19.35
CA GLY A 89 -9.07 -8.72 19.36
C GLY A 89 -8.93 -9.40 17.99
N LYS A 90 -9.27 -8.69 16.91
CA LYS A 90 -9.20 -9.23 15.55
C LYS A 90 -7.78 -9.30 15.00
N ILE A 91 -6.88 -8.42 15.48
CA ILE A 91 -5.46 -8.41 15.14
C ILE A 91 -4.63 -8.18 16.39
N GLN A 92 -3.33 -8.51 16.33
CA GLN A 92 -2.38 -8.19 17.38
C GLN A 92 -2.09 -6.69 17.47
N ASN A 93 -1.49 -6.26 18.56
CA ASN A 93 -1.07 -4.87 18.71
C ASN A 93 0.02 -4.53 17.71
N VAL A 94 -0.28 -3.57 16.85
CA VAL A 94 0.63 -2.98 15.87
C VAL A 94 0.49 -1.46 15.93
N ASP A 95 1.49 -0.75 15.47
CA ASP A 95 1.35 0.69 15.23
C ASP A 95 0.54 0.91 13.94
N PRO A 96 -0.67 1.49 14.01
CA PRO A 96 -1.56 1.58 12.84
C PRO A 96 -0.99 2.42 11.70
N GLU A 97 -0.37 3.54 12.04
CA GLU A 97 0.18 4.46 11.04
C GLU A 97 1.40 3.83 10.36
N ARG A 98 2.29 3.19 11.14
CA ARG A 98 3.46 2.49 10.60
C ARG A 98 3.09 1.25 9.80
N LEU A 99 1.98 0.59 10.11
CA LEU A 99 1.45 -0.49 9.27
C LEU A 99 1.06 0.03 7.88
N ILE A 100 0.37 1.16 7.82
CA ILE A 100 0.01 1.81 6.56
C ILE A 100 1.27 2.20 5.78
N PHE A 101 2.26 2.81 6.44
CA PHE A 101 3.53 3.20 5.81
C PHE A 101 4.31 1.98 5.30
N LEU A 102 4.30 0.88 6.05
CA LEU A 102 4.94 -0.37 5.63
C LEU A 102 4.29 -0.92 4.34
N ILE A 103 2.96 -0.94 4.27
CA ILE A 103 2.25 -1.38 3.08
C ILE A 103 2.60 -0.48 1.88
N TRP A 104 2.60 0.83 2.07
CA TRP A 104 2.98 1.76 1.01
C TRP A 104 4.41 1.52 0.54
N SER A 105 5.38 1.50 1.43
CA SER A 105 6.80 1.36 1.08
C SER A 105 7.11 0.00 0.47
N ALA A 106 6.57 -1.08 1.01
CA ALA A 106 6.81 -2.42 0.50
C ALA A 106 6.23 -2.64 -0.90
N THR A 107 5.07 -2.05 -1.20
CA THR A 107 4.43 -2.20 -2.51
C THR A 107 5.01 -1.24 -3.55
N GLN A 108 5.26 0.01 -3.20
CA GLN A 108 5.82 1.02 -4.10
C GLN A 108 7.28 0.73 -4.48
N HIS A 109 8.02 -0.01 -3.66
CA HIS A 109 9.39 -0.43 -3.96
C HIS A 109 9.50 -1.08 -5.34
N TYR A 110 8.55 -1.92 -5.72
CA TYR A 110 8.55 -2.65 -7.00
C TYR A 110 8.21 -1.77 -8.21
N ALA A 111 7.78 -0.55 -8.01
CA ALA A 111 7.68 0.48 -9.05
C ALA A 111 8.89 1.43 -9.02
N ASP A 112 9.18 1.99 -7.84
CA ASP A 112 10.18 3.04 -7.66
C ASP A 112 11.60 2.53 -7.86
N PHE A 113 11.87 1.31 -7.41
CA PHE A 113 13.15 0.61 -7.49
C PHE A 113 13.07 -0.66 -8.36
N GLN A 114 12.21 -0.65 -9.36
CA GLN A 114 11.96 -1.80 -10.23
C GLN A 114 13.23 -2.35 -10.86
N VAL A 115 14.11 -1.48 -11.36
CA VAL A 115 15.40 -1.88 -11.95
C VAL A 115 16.23 -2.68 -10.95
N GLN A 116 16.32 -2.23 -9.70
CA GLN A 116 17.05 -2.94 -8.66
C GLN A 116 16.41 -4.31 -8.36
N ALA A 117 15.11 -4.33 -8.12
CA ALA A 117 14.39 -5.55 -7.77
C ALA A 117 14.52 -6.61 -8.87
N LEU A 118 14.25 -6.24 -10.11
CA LEU A 118 14.32 -7.17 -11.25
C LEU A 118 15.75 -7.67 -11.52
N SER A 119 16.73 -6.79 -11.42
CA SER A 119 18.13 -7.17 -11.61
C SER A 119 18.58 -8.18 -10.56
N LEU A 120 18.25 -7.96 -9.29
CA LEU A 120 18.61 -8.85 -8.19
C LEU A 120 17.84 -10.18 -8.20
N LEU A 121 16.59 -10.18 -8.67
CA LEU A 121 15.79 -11.38 -8.86
C LEU A 121 16.11 -12.12 -10.17
N ASN A 122 17.01 -11.58 -11.01
CA ASN A 122 17.32 -12.08 -12.34
C ASN A 122 16.06 -12.27 -13.22
N ARG A 123 15.20 -11.24 -13.24
CA ARG A 123 13.98 -11.19 -14.03
C ARG A 123 14.05 -10.07 -15.06
N ALA A 124 13.50 -10.30 -16.25
CA ALA A 124 13.49 -9.30 -17.33
C ALA A 124 12.39 -8.25 -17.13
N GLU A 125 11.24 -8.66 -16.61
CA GLU A 125 10.05 -7.83 -16.50
C GLU A 125 9.33 -8.09 -15.17
N PHE A 126 8.56 -7.09 -14.71
CA PHE A 126 7.60 -7.25 -13.61
C PHE A 126 6.28 -7.80 -14.17
N ASP A 127 6.33 -9.05 -14.63
CA ASP A 127 5.22 -9.77 -15.22
C ASP A 127 4.26 -10.34 -14.15
N ASP A 128 3.19 -11.01 -14.59
CA ASP A 128 2.18 -11.57 -13.68
C ASP A 128 2.74 -12.63 -12.72
N PRO A 129 3.65 -13.53 -13.12
CA PRO A 129 4.33 -14.43 -12.18
C PRO A 129 5.09 -13.68 -11.08
N VAL A 130 5.91 -12.70 -11.42
CA VAL A 130 6.66 -11.90 -10.45
C VAL A 130 5.70 -11.11 -9.53
N LEU A 131 4.63 -10.54 -10.10
CA LEU A 131 3.58 -9.87 -9.33
C LEU A 131 2.94 -10.81 -8.30
N THR A 132 2.57 -12.01 -8.72
CA THR A 132 1.92 -13.00 -7.85
C THR A 132 2.85 -13.47 -6.74
N GLU A 133 4.08 -13.84 -7.06
CA GLU A 133 5.11 -14.24 -6.09
C GLU A 133 5.34 -13.14 -5.04
N THR A 134 5.47 -11.89 -5.50
CA THR A 134 5.67 -10.72 -4.64
C THR A 134 4.45 -10.46 -3.74
N ALA A 135 3.26 -10.51 -4.32
CA ALA A 135 2.01 -10.30 -3.58
C ALA A 135 1.82 -11.36 -2.50
N ASP A 136 2.03 -12.62 -2.83
CA ASP A 136 1.89 -13.72 -1.87
C ASP A 136 2.91 -13.61 -0.73
N PHE A 137 4.14 -13.20 -1.03
CA PHE A 137 5.15 -12.93 -0.01
C PHE A 137 4.73 -11.79 0.93
N LEU A 138 4.36 -10.63 0.38
CA LEU A 138 4.01 -9.46 1.18
C LEU A 138 2.74 -9.69 2.00
N VAL A 139 1.71 -10.29 1.41
CA VAL A 139 0.47 -10.64 2.11
C VAL A 139 0.77 -11.56 3.29
N THR A 140 1.50 -12.64 3.04
CA THR A 140 1.86 -13.60 4.10
C THR A 140 2.66 -12.94 5.22
N PHE A 141 3.66 -12.15 4.87
CA PHE A 141 4.53 -11.50 5.85
C PHE A 141 3.80 -10.46 6.69
N ILE A 142 3.02 -9.58 6.05
CA ILE A 142 2.29 -8.50 6.73
C ILE A 142 1.16 -9.08 7.59
N LEU A 143 0.39 -10.03 7.07
CA LEU A 143 -0.69 -10.67 7.85
C LEU A 143 -0.14 -11.39 9.08
N ARG A 144 0.96 -12.12 8.96
CA ARG A 144 1.63 -12.74 10.11
C ARG A 144 2.11 -11.70 11.13
N GLY A 145 2.63 -10.57 10.69
CA GLY A 145 2.98 -9.45 11.56
C GLY A 145 1.80 -8.88 12.34
N CYS A 146 0.59 -9.00 11.79
CA CYS A 146 -0.67 -8.63 12.45
C CYS A 146 -1.31 -9.78 13.25
N GLY A 147 -0.65 -10.95 13.34
CA GLY A 147 -1.21 -12.13 13.99
C GLY A 147 -2.33 -12.82 13.20
N LEU A 148 -2.34 -12.63 11.89
CA LEU A 148 -3.35 -13.18 10.97
C LEU A 148 -2.73 -14.27 10.08
N ALA A 149 -3.59 -15.20 9.61
CA ALA A 149 -3.22 -16.15 8.57
C ALA A 149 -3.70 -15.63 7.21
N PRO A 150 -2.93 -15.86 6.11
CA PRO A 150 -3.44 -15.63 4.77
C PRO A 150 -4.69 -16.49 4.57
N GLY A 151 -5.71 -15.95 3.92
CA GLY A 151 -6.91 -16.73 3.57
C GLY A 151 -6.51 -17.97 2.78
N SER A 152 -7.07 -19.12 3.15
CA SER A 152 -6.89 -20.36 2.38
C SER A 152 -7.49 -20.12 0.99
N ARG A 153 -6.65 -20.02 -0.03
CA ARG A 153 -7.15 -20.09 -1.42
C ARG A 153 -7.80 -21.47 -1.57
N THR A 154 -9.09 -21.49 -1.73
CA THR A 154 -9.77 -22.67 -2.26
C THR A 154 -9.22 -22.89 -3.67
N THR A 155 -8.42 -23.94 -3.84
CA THR A 155 -7.92 -24.41 -5.13
C THR A 155 -9.06 -24.81 -6.04
#